data_b8d7aa2011423794463a64930e245d57
#
_entry.id   b8d7aa2011423794463a64930e245d57
#
_cell.length_a   1.000
_cell.length_b   1.000
_cell.length_c   1.000
_cell.angle_alpha   90.00
_cell.angle_beta   90.00
_cell.angle_gamma   90.00
#
_symmetry.space_group_name_H-M   'P 1'
#
loop_
_entity.id
_entity.type
_entity.pdbx_description
1 polymer ?
#
loop_
_entity_poly.entity_id
_entity_poly.type
_entity_poly.pdbx_seq_one_letter_code
_entity_poly.pdbx_strand_id
1 'polypeptide(L)'
;MGNNYYSDSTNSYFCSTSPKFNEELSAGTAIIQNISHFFSKTRKPQNYFYPYKKLETNKRLKKFEELRNFATNGEEIYYAGEKLPNADINTIKKIEEGLFYFVDKENVYYKSKLLSFKNNGKLKVFHEENGNVYYLYDEESGNVYADDYLFDTANAPYKVIGIDGTHNFSLLFISKDGVYFYDPLKKKQERIGDNIFKGEIKEICPDIFSDDENVYYLDLYEDWAKKRVNNYFSLRKKLLNGQLISRNTRIRYLDKKTAWKNDWKKVADIYSDTHGSIWKKGNKYYYFDIYGFGQSIHKPIYEITDKEVLDYLLHFSELKDRDTVYLPNKIRDFISEEKLIAFNGEIKMTATIHFIEDPYAYSIPKIIFIFIVFLIGLYGKYRKSKFSKK
;
A
#
# COMPACT_ATOMS: atom_id res chain seq x y z
N MET A 1 10.36 -12.52 19.35
CA MET A 1 8.95 -12.92 19.09
C MET A 1 8.93 -14.42 18.90
N GLY A 2 8.10 -15.13 19.67
CA GLY A 2 8.07 -16.58 19.68
C GLY A 2 7.52 -17.16 18.38
N ASN A 3 7.96 -18.37 18.09
CA ASN A 3 7.35 -19.20 17.07
C ASN A 3 5.91 -19.50 17.48
N ASN A 4 5.02 -19.45 16.54
CA ASN A 4 3.62 -19.77 16.75
C ASN A 4 3.32 -21.28 16.67
N TYR A 5 4.35 -22.11 16.65
CA TYR A 5 4.22 -23.53 16.62
C TYR A 5 4.50 -24.15 18.00
N TYR A 6 3.64 -25.04 18.41
CA TYR A 6 3.68 -25.74 19.69
C TYR A 6 3.48 -27.22 19.46
N SER A 7 4.14 -28.04 20.25
CA SER A 7 3.95 -29.49 20.21
C SER A 7 3.75 -30.03 21.63
N ASP A 8 2.78 -30.91 21.80
CA ASP A 8 2.65 -31.77 22.96
C ASP A 8 3.33 -33.13 22.66
N SER A 9 3.09 -34.13 23.46
CA SER A 9 3.68 -35.48 23.27
C SER A 9 3.19 -36.19 22.00
N THR A 10 2.07 -35.79 21.44
CA THR A 10 1.37 -36.49 20.36
C THR A 10 0.99 -35.63 19.17
N ASN A 11 0.88 -34.33 19.36
CA ASN A 11 0.35 -33.44 18.33
C ASN A 11 1.18 -32.17 18.18
N SER A 12 1.10 -31.55 17.01
CA SER A 12 1.66 -30.24 16.73
C SER A 12 0.55 -29.25 16.37
N TYR A 13 0.73 -28.00 16.78
CA TYR A 13 -0.25 -26.93 16.62
C TYR A 13 0.41 -25.66 16.11
N PHE A 14 -0.32 -24.91 15.30
CA PHE A 14 0.00 -23.54 14.97
C PHE A 14 -0.98 -22.61 15.69
N CYS A 15 -0.47 -21.59 16.36
CA CYS A 15 -1.28 -20.55 17.00
C CYS A 15 -1.13 -19.23 16.24
N SER A 16 -2.25 -18.66 15.80
CA SER A 16 -2.23 -17.37 15.11
C SER A 16 -1.73 -16.25 16.03
N THR A 17 -0.90 -15.35 15.49
CA THR A 17 -0.48 -14.13 16.22
C THR A 17 -1.56 -13.06 16.24
N SER A 18 -2.52 -13.16 15.34
CA SER A 18 -3.63 -12.21 15.26
C SER A 18 -4.80 -12.73 16.04
N PRO A 19 -5.24 -12.02 17.09
CA PRO A 19 -6.46 -12.39 17.79
C PRO A 19 -7.65 -12.28 16.84
N LYS A 20 -8.54 -13.26 16.87
CA LYS A 20 -9.86 -13.15 16.25
C LYS A 20 -10.87 -12.71 17.28
N PHE A 21 -11.75 -11.84 16.85
CA PHE A 21 -12.90 -11.43 17.65
C PHE A 21 -13.96 -12.52 17.61
N ASN A 22 -14.56 -12.83 18.75
CA ASN A 22 -15.67 -13.78 18.79
C ASN A 22 -16.94 -13.08 18.32
N GLU A 23 -17.38 -13.39 17.10
CA GLU A 23 -18.56 -12.78 16.46
C GLU A 23 -19.89 -13.14 17.12
N GLU A 24 -19.90 -14.17 17.99
CA GLU A 24 -21.11 -14.57 18.74
C GLU A 24 -21.52 -13.55 19.81
N LEU A 25 -20.64 -12.60 20.15
CA LEU A 25 -20.96 -11.54 21.10
C LEU A 25 -21.49 -10.31 20.37
N SER A 26 -22.61 -9.77 20.84
CA SER A 26 -23.14 -8.54 20.27
C SER A 26 -22.12 -7.40 20.36
N ALA A 27 -22.10 -6.51 19.38
CA ALA A 27 -21.18 -5.37 19.37
C ALA A 27 -21.25 -4.52 20.65
N GLY A 28 -22.43 -4.43 21.29
CA GLY A 28 -22.62 -3.75 22.57
C GLY A 28 -21.89 -4.44 23.72
N THR A 29 -21.97 -5.76 23.80
CA THR A 29 -21.28 -6.55 24.85
C THR A 29 -19.77 -6.44 24.70
N ALA A 30 -19.26 -6.42 23.46
CA ALA A 30 -17.85 -6.23 23.17
C ALA A 30 -17.32 -4.86 23.62
N ILE A 31 -18.09 -3.80 23.40
CA ILE A 31 -17.74 -2.44 23.86
C ILE A 31 -17.70 -2.38 25.39
N ILE A 32 -18.71 -2.93 26.06
CA ILE A 32 -18.79 -2.95 27.54
C ILE A 32 -17.61 -3.75 28.12
N GLN A 33 -17.27 -4.89 27.56
CA GLN A 33 -16.15 -5.70 28.02
C GLN A 33 -14.80 -5.04 27.79
N ASN A 34 -14.60 -4.35 26.67
CA ASN A 34 -13.38 -3.59 26.42
C ASN A 34 -13.25 -2.39 27.37
N ILE A 35 -14.36 -1.72 27.70
CA ILE A 35 -14.37 -0.65 28.71
C ILE A 35 -14.05 -1.24 30.10
N SER A 36 -14.64 -2.38 30.48
CA SER A 36 -14.36 -3.01 31.75
C SER A 36 -12.91 -3.49 31.88
N HIS A 37 -12.31 -3.93 30.78
CA HIS A 37 -10.89 -4.31 30.73
C HIS A 37 -9.95 -3.11 30.88
N PHE A 38 -10.31 -1.96 30.31
CA PHE A 38 -9.54 -0.73 30.47
C PHE A 38 -9.46 -0.27 31.92
N PHE A 39 -10.54 -0.50 32.70
CA PHE A 39 -10.60 -0.14 34.12
C PHE A 39 -10.11 -1.23 35.06
N SER A 40 -10.10 -2.50 34.65
CA SER A 40 -9.60 -3.61 35.47
C SER A 40 -8.29 -4.18 34.89
N LYS A 41 -7.15 -3.80 35.48
CA LYS A 41 -5.82 -4.27 35.09
C LYS A 41 -5.62 -5.81 35.14
N THR A 42 -6.62 -6.59 35.50
CA THR A 42 -6.47 -8.00 35.87
C THR A 42 -7.20 -9.00 34.98
N ARG A 43 -8.03 -8.57 34.02
CA ARG A 43 -8.73 -9.50 33.13
C ARG A 43 -8.41 -9.23 31.68
N LYS A 44 -7.78 -10.24 31.02
CA LYS A 44 -7.66 -10.24 29.55
C LYS A 44 -9.06 -10.22 28.93
N PRO A 45 -9.29 -9.46 27.82
CA PRO A 45 -10.59 -9.45 27.15
C PRO A 45 -10.99 -10.88 26.77
N GLN A 46 -12.09 -11.37 27.31
CA GLN A 46 -12.59 -12.72 27.02
C GLN A 46 -13.05 -12.90 25.57
N ASN A 47 -13.14 -11.80 24.81
CA ASN A 47 -13.69 -11.77 23.45
C ASN A 47 -12.66 -11.96 22.37
N TYR A 48 -11.38 -11.95 22.72
CA TYR A 48 -10.32 -12.21 21.77
C TYR A 48 -9.72 -13.58 22.07
N PHE A 49 -9.70 -14.44 21.09
CA PHE A 49 -9.00 -15.69 21.15
C PHE A 49 -7.95 -15.76 20.05
N TYR A 50 -6.89 -16.46 20.33
CA TYR A 50 -5.88 -16.75 19.32
C TYR A 50 -6.24 -18.09 18.70
N PRO A 51 -6.76 -18.12 17.46
CA PRO A 51 -7.12 -19.37 16.84
C PRO A 51 -5.89 -20.25 16.71
N TYR A 52 -6.03 -21.50 17.08
CA TYR A 52 -5.01 -22.51 16.87
C TYR A 52 -5.53 -23.58 15.90
N LYS A 53 -4.60 -24.13 15.13
CA LYS A 53 -4.86 -25.19 14.17
C LYS A 53 -4.01 -26.40 14.57
N LYS A 54 -4.65 -27.55 14.76
CA LYS A 54 -3.95 -28.82 14.88
C LYS A 54 -3.39 -29.17 13.51
N LEU A 55 -2.13 -29.56 13.47
CA LEU A 55 -1.46 -29.90 12.23
C LEU A 55 -1.54 -31.41 12.02
N GLU A 56 -1.68 -31.80 10.76
CA GLU A 56 -1.69 -33.20 10.35
C GLU A 56 -0.26 -33.76 10.28
N THR A 57 0.43 -33.79 11.43
CA THR A 57 1.74 -34.37 11.56
C THR A 57 1.86 -35.04 12.93
N ASN A 58 2.41 -36.22 12.95
CA ASN A 58 2.78 -36.97 14.17
C ASN A 58 4.25 -36.76 14.56
N LYS A 59 4.99 -35.98 13.80
CA LYS A 59 6.40 -35.66 14.06
C LYS A 59 6.52 -34.29 14.71
N ARG A 60 7.47 -34.17 15.63
CA ARG A 60 7.77 -32.91 16.29
C ARG A 60 8.29 -31.89 15.30
N LEU A 61 7.71 -30.69 15.30
CA LEU A 61 8.13 -29.58 14.47
C LEU A 61 9.35 -28.89 15.04
N LYS A 62 10.26 -28.52 14.15
CA LYS A 62 11.40 -27.65 14.40
C LYS A 62 11.15 -26.30 13.69
N LYS A 63 11.61 -25.23 14.30
CA LYS A 63 11.57 -23.91 13.72
C LYS A 63 12.54 -23.80 12.55
N PHE A 64 12.15 -23.06 11.50
CA PHE A 64 13.10 -22.48 10.55
C PHE A 64 13.63 -21.17 11.15
N GLU A 65 14.94 -21.09 11.40
CA GLU A 65 15.52 -19.90 12.04
C GLU A 65 15.51 -18.69 11.13
N GLU A 66 15.75 -18.89 9.85
CA GLU A 66 15.86 -17.85 8.84
C GLU A 66 14.50 -17.38 8.27
N LEU A 67 13.45 -18.19 8.42
CA LEU A 67 12.14 -17.90 7.83
C LEU A 67 11.05 -17.76 8.91
N ARG A 68 10.56 -16.55 9.05
CA ARG A 68 9.48 -16.25 10.01
C ARG A 68 8.19 -17.00 9.63
N ASN A 69 7.50 -17.57 10.62
CA ASN A 69 6.27 -18.35 10.47
C ASN A 69 6.46 -19.72 9.79
N PHE A 70 7.68 -20.17 9.60
CA PHE A 70 7.96 -21.49 9.05
C PHE A 70 8.33 -22.49 10.14
N ALA A 71 7.95 -23.75 9.89
CA ALA A 71 8.38 -24.91 10.67
C ALA A 71 8.53 -26.14 9.77
N THR A 72 9.30 -27.10 10.24
CA THR A 72 9.50 -28.36 9.54
C THR A 72 9.50 -29.53 10.51
N ASN A 73 9.03 -30.69 10.06
CA ASN A 73 9.20 -31.98 10.75
C ASN A 73 10.39 -32.80 10.23
N GLY A 74 11.21 -32.20 9.33
CA GLY A 74 12.34 -32.86 8.67
C GLY A 74 12.02 -33.45 7.30
N GLU A 75 10.74 -33.57 6.94
CA GLU A 75 10.26 -34.05 5.63
C GLU A 75 9.34 -33.07 4.96
N GLU A 76 8.59 -32.30 5.74
CA GLU A 76 7.56 -31.37 5.28
C GLU A 76 7.84 -29.98 5.83
N ILE A 77 7.41 -28.97 5.08
CA ILE A 77 7.48 -27.57 5.46
C ILE A 77 6.08 -27.02 5.67
N TYR A 78 5.94 -26.23 6.72
CA TYR A 78 4.70 -25.53 7.07
C TYR A 78 4.94 -24.04 7.14
N TYR A 79 4.04 -23.26 6.54
CA TYR A 79 3.95 -21.80 6.66
C TYR A 79 2.63 -21.43 7.33
N ALA A 80 2.70 -20.74 8.45
CA ALA A 80 1.52 -20.29 9.20
C ALA A 80 0.48 -21.41 9.45
N GLY A 81 0.96 -22.62 9.72
CA GLY A 81 0.12 -23.80 9.99
C GLY A 81 -0.44 -24.51 8.77
N GLU A 82 -0.05 -24.09 7.57
CA GLU A 82 -0.40 -24.76 6.32
C GLU A 82 0.83 -25.46 5.73
N LYS A 83 0.65 -26.67 5.22
CA LYS A 83 1.72 -27.40 4.56
C LYS A 83 2.01 -26.79 3.18
N LEU A 84 3.29 -26.58 2.87
CA LEU A 84 3.73 -26.23 1.52
C LEU A 84 3.79 -27.50 0.66
N PRO A 85 3.01 -27.58 -0.43
CA PRO A 85 3.03 -28.75 -1.28
C PRO A 85 4.36 -28.84 -2.05
N ASN A 86 4.99 -30.02 -2.01
CA ASN A 86 6.21 -30.34 -2.76
C ASN A 86 7.43 -29.44 -2.49
N ALA A 87 7.48 -28.78 -1.33
CA ALA A 87 8.57 -27.86 -1.01
C ALA A 87 9.87 -28.61 -0.66
N ASP A 88 10.97 -28.16 -1.26
CA ASP A 88 12.30 -28.68 -0.92
C ASP A 88 12.85 -27.97 0.32
N ILE A 89 13.03 -28.75 1.38
CA ILE A 89 13.46 -28.26 2.68
C ILE A 89 14.86 -27.64 2.69
N ASN A 90 15.72 -28.06 1.76
CA ASN A 90 17.11 -27.65 1.71
C ASN A 90 17.32 -26.36 0.93
N THR A 91 16.33 -25.97 0.11
CA THR A 91 16.49 -24.86 -0.83
C THR A 91 15.42 -23.77 -0.66
N ILE A 92 14.43 -24.00 0.21
CA ILE A 92 13.37 -23.01 0.45
C ILE A 92 13.96 -21.72 1.01
N LYS A 93 13.62 -20.62 0.37
CA LYS A 93 14.04 -19.28 0.80
C LYS A 93 12.99 -18.24 0.43
N LYS A 94 13.09 -17.09 1.06
CA LYS A 94 12.29 -15.91 0.73
C LYS A 94 12.85 -15.24 -0.53
N ILE A 95 11.99 -14.74 -1.41
CA ILE A 95 12.41 -13.81 -2.48
C ILE A 95 12.71 -12.46 -1.82
N GLU A 96 13.79 -11.79 -2.24
CA GLU A 96 14.12 -10.44 -1.78
C GLU A 96 12.91 -9.51 -1.97
N GLU A 97 12.68 -8.62 -0.99
CA GLU A 97 11.53 -7.71 -0.91
C GLU A 97 10.14 -8.38 -0.85
N GLY A 98 10.04 -9.67 -1.17
CA GLY A 98 8.80 -10.44 -1.11
C GLY A 98 8.42 -10.84 0.30
N LEU A 99 7.45 -10.15 0.95
CA LEU A 99 7.04 -10.52 2.31
C LEU A 99 6.39 -11.91 2.37
N PHE A 100 5.67 -12.29 1.30
CA PHE A 100 4.84 -13.50 1.25
C PHE A 100 5.21 -14.46 0.12
N TYR A 101 6.21 -14.12 -0.71
CA TYR A 101 6.69 -15.00 -1.77
C TYR A 101 7.94 -15.75 -1.37
N PHE A 102 7.91 -17.04 -1.65
CA PHE A 102 8.99 -17.97 -1.34
C PHE A 102 9.29 -18.82 -2.56
N VAL A 103 10.53 -19.27 -2.66
CA VAL A 103 10.98 -20.19 -3.71
C VAL A 103 11.79 -21.31 -3.10
N ASP A 104 11.69 -22.48 -3.71
CA ASP A 104 12.67 -23.52 -3.57
C ASP A 104 13.46 -23.70 -4.89
N LYS A 105 14.14 -24.81 -5.06
CA LYS A 105 14.90 -25.11 -6.27
C LYS A 105 14.05 -25.03 -7.54
N GLU A 106 12.79 -25.42 -7.50
CA GLU A 106 11.92 -25.56 -8.68
C GLU A 106 10.63 -24.74 -8.60
N ASN A 107 10.13 -24.52 -7.40
CA ASN A 107 8.78 -24.07 -7.17
C ASN A 107 8.73 -22.65 -6.60
N VAL A 108 7.59 -22.01 -6.78
CA VAL A 108 7.27 -20.69 -6.27
C VAL A 108 6.00 -20.77 -5.43
N TYR A 109 5.99 -20.06 -4.31
CA TYR A 109 4.90 -20.08 -3.36
C TYR A 109 4.46 -18.65 -3.01
N TYR A 110 3.18 -18.45 -2.89
CA TYR A 110 2.60 -17.30 -2.19
C TYR A 110 1.98 -17.80 -0.88
N LYS A 111 2.58 -17.40 0.25
CA LYS A 111 2.22 -17.98 1.56
C LYS A 111 2.43 -19.51 1.52
N SER A 112 1.36 -20.29 1.70
CA SER A 112 1.40 -21.75 1.60
C SER A 112 0.94 -22.30 0.24
N LYS A 113 0.48 -21.43 -0.67
CA LYS A 113 -0.05 -21.84 -1.96
C LYS A 113 1.06 -21.98 -3.00
N LEU A 114 1.15 -23.15 -3.63
CA LEU A 114 2.01 -23.37 -4.78
C LEU A 114 1.48 -22.60 -5.98
N LEU A 115 2.34 -21.81 -6.62
CA LEU A 115 2.02 -21.06 -7.83
C LEU A 115 2.39 -21.86 -9.08
N SER A 116 1.87 -21.47 -10.24
CA SER A 116 2.18 -22.13 -11.51
C SER A 116 3.53 -21.70 -12.09
N PHE A 117 4.14 -20.64 -11.59
CA PHE A 117 5.48 -20.25 -11.99
C PHE A 117 6.51 -21.26 -11.50
N LYS A 118 7.59 -21.43 -12.28
CA LYS A 118 8.78 -22.12 -11.85
C LYS A 118 9.86 -21.13 -11.45
N ASN A 119 10.67 -21.51 -10.48
CA ASN A 119 11.81 -20.70 -10.10
C ASN A 119 12.87 -20.76 -11.21
N ASN A 120 12.95 -19.71 -12.01
CA ASN A 120 13.97 -19.53 -13.07
C ASN A 120 15.10 -18.59 -12.67
N GLY A 121 15.09 -18.09 -11.43
CA GLY A 121 16.07 -17.13 -10.92
C GLY A 121 15.90 -15.69 -11.42
N LYS A 122 14.85 -15.40 -12.20
CA LYS A 122 14.55 -14.06 -12.77
C LYS A 122 13.24 -13.49 -12.25
N LEU A 123 12.88 -13.88 -11.03
CA LEU A 123 11.65 -13.41 -10.39
C LEU A 123 11.92 -12.15 -9.57
N LYS A 124 11.08 -11.14 -9.75
CA LYS A 124 11.08 -9.89 -8.96
C LYS A 124 9.79 -9.72 -8.21
N VAL A 125 9.86 -9.11 -7.05
CA VAL A 125 8.67 -8.77 -6.25
C VAL A 125 8.56 -7.26 -6.13
N PHE A 126 7.35 -6.75 -6.35
CA PHE A 126 7.00 -5.36 -6.12
C PHE A 126 5.89 -5.28 -5.07
N HIS A 127 5.92 -4.26 -4.26
CA HIS A 127 4.88 -4.01 -3.25
C HIS A 127 4.14 -2.71 -3.55
N GLU A 128 2.83 -2.81 -3.65
CA GLU A 128 1.94 -1.66 -3.75
C GLU A 128 1.31 -1.39 -2.37
N GLU A 129 1.71 -0.30 -1.74
CA GLU A 129 1.28 0.01 -0.37
C GLU A 129 -0.22 0.29 -0.24
N ASN A 130 -0.82 0.93 -1.22
CA ASN A 130 -2.21 1.36 -1.15
C ASN A 130 -3.22 0.23 -1.07
N GLY A 131 -3.02 -0.81 -1.87
CA GLY A 131 -3.82 -2.02 -1.85
C GLY A 131 -3.24 -3.09 -0.94
N ASN A 132 -2.04 -2.86 -0.39
CA ASN A 132 -1.22 -3.87 0.29
C ASN A 132 -1.09 -5.14 -0.55
N VAL A 133 -0.86 -4.96 -1.85
CA VAL A 133 -0.73 -6.02 -2.85
C VAL A 133 0.74 -6.28 -3.13
N TYR A 134 1.11 -7.54 -3.15
CA TYR A 134 2.43 -7.98 -3.57
C TYR A 134 2.36 -8.58 -4.95
N TYR A 135 3.16 -8.05 -5.88
CA TYR A 135 3.25 -8.55 -7.24
C TYR A 135 4.51 -9.38 -7.41
N LEU A 136 4.37 -10.54 -8.01
CA LEU A 136 5.49 -11.35 -8.47
C LEU A 136 5.55 -11.25 -10.00
N TYR A 137 6.68 -10.79 -10.51
CA TYR A 137 6.94 -10.60 -11.93
C TYR A 137 8.03 -11.55 -12.39
N ASP A 138 7.77 -12.29 -13.43
CA ASP A 138 8.76 -13.11 -14.12
C ASP A 138 9.37 -12.32 -15.28
N GLU A 139 10.60 -11.89 -15.13
CA GLU A 139 11.30 -11.09 -16.15
C GLU A 139 11.51 -11.84 -17.47
N GLU A 140 11.47 -13.17 -17.47
CA GLU A 140 11.67 -13.98 -18.66
C GLU A 140 10.41 -14.08 -19.52
N SER A 141 9.28 -14.36 -18.89
CA SER A 141 8.00 -14.51 -19.59
C SER A 141 7.16 -13.25 -19.63
N GLY A 142 7.47 -12.29 -18.77
CA GLY A 142 6.65 -11.09 -18.55
C GLY A 142 5.30 -11.38 -17.90
N ASN A 143 5.13 -12.55 -17.28
CA ASN A 143 3.93 -12.89 -16.55
C ASN A 143 3.92 -12.27 -15.15
N VAL A 144 2.72 -12.06 -14.59
CA VAL A 144 2.51 -11.39 -13.31
C VAL A 144 1.55 -12.17 -12.42
N TYR A 145 1.91 -12.29 -11.14
CA TYR A 145 0.96 -12.57 -10.07
C TYR A 145 0.72 -11.31 -9.24
N ALA A 146 -0.53 -11.07 -8.88
CA ALA A 146 -0.91 -10.16 -7.80
C ALA A 146 -1.37 -11.02 -6.62
N ASP A 147 -0.61 -11.04 -5.54
CA ASP A 147 -0.79 -12.02 -4.47
C ASP A 147 -0.79 -13.47 -5.02
N ASP A 148 -1.93 -14.15 -5.02
CA ASP A 148 -2.09 -15.48 -5.59
C ASP A 148 -2.92 -15.52 -6.88
N TYR A 149 -3.22 -14.36 -7.44
CA TYR A 149 -3.96 -14.21 -8.69
C TYR A 149 -3.01 -14.07 -9.87
N LEU A 150 -3.06 -15.01 -10.80
CA LEU A 150 -2.29 -14.94 -12.05
C LEU A 150 -3.00 -14.05 -13.06
N PHE A 151 -2.29 -13.07 -13.60
CA PHE A 151 -2.77 -12.28 -14.74
C PHE A 151 -2.95 -13.17 -15.97
N ASP A 152 -3.81 -12.76 -16.88
CA ASP A 152 -4.05 -13.51 -18.10
C ASP A 152 -2.76 -13.65 -18.92
N THR A 153 -2.25 -14.87 -19.00
CA THR A 153 -1.00 -15.18 -19.71
C THR A 153 -1.10 -15.00 -21.22
N ALA A 154 -2.31 -14.97 -21.78
CA ALA A 154 -2.51 -14.68 -23.21
C ALA A 154 -2.14 -13.23 -23.56
N ASN A 155 -2.17 -12.34 -22.57
CA ASN A 155 -1.80 -10.94 -22.72
C ASN A 155 -0.34 -10.65 -22.35
N ALA A 156 0.41 -11.63 -21.87
CA ALA A 156 1.84 -11.48 -21.61
C ALA A 156 2.64 -11.32 -22.94
N PRO A 157 3.82 -10.68 -22.91
CA PRO A 157 4.49 -10.12 -21.73
C PRO A 157 3.87 -8.79 -21.29
N TYR A 158 3.83 -8.58 -19.98
CA TYR A 158 3.48 -7.31 -19.37
C TYR A 158 4.73 -6.46 -19.12
N LYS A 159 4.66 -5.17 -19.42
CA LYS A 159 5.60 -4.17 -18.96
C LYS A 159 5.00 -3.42 -17.78
N VAL A 160 5.68 -3.43 -16.65
CA VAL A 160 5.21 -2.75 -15.44
C VAL A 160 5.69 -1.31 -15.45
N ILE A 161 4.82 -0.37 -15.09
CA ILE A 161 5.17 1.03 -14.87
C ILE A 161 4.72 1.48 -13.49
N GLY A 162 5.44 2.44 -12.90
CA GLY A 162 5.20 2.95 -11.56
C GLY A 162 5.90 2.16 -10.44
N ILE A 163 6.88 1.32 -10.76
CA ILE A 163 7.59 0.49 -9.79
C ILE A 163 8.41 1.35 -8.83
N ASP A 164 9.21 2.26 -9.37
CA ASP A 164 10.06 3.17 -8.61
C ASP A 164 9.32 4.47 -8.26
N GLY A 165 8.05 4.50 -8.61
CA GLY A 165 7.15 5.59 -8.29
C GLY A 165 6.93 5.66 -6.79
N THR A 166 6.44 6.75 -6.39
CA THR A 166 6.14 6.99 -4.99
C THR A 166 5.07 6.03 -4.49
N HIS A 167 5.19 5.65 -3.24
CA HIS A 167 4.37 4.70 -2.49
C HIS A 167 2.84 4.80 -2.60
N ASN A 168 2.32 5.64 -3.46
CA ASN A 168 0.89 5.94 -3.53
C ASN A 168 0.27 5.69 -4.91
N PHE A 169 1.03 5.24 -5.88
CA PHE A 169 0.47 4.88 -7.18
C PHE A 169 0.14 3.40 -7.23
N SER A 170 -0.91 3.10 -7.96
CA SER A 170 -1.18 1.72 -8.33
C SER A 170 -0.35 1.38 -9.55
N LEU A 171 0.28 0.21 -9.51
CA LEU A 171 1.07 -0.26 -10.63
C LEU A 171 0.17 -0.48 -11.85
N LEU A 172 0.66 -0.07 -13.00
CA LEU A 172 0.01 -0.33 -14.28
C LEU A 172 0.83 -1.32 -15.09
N PHE A 173 0.14 -2.15 -15.82
CA PHE A 173 0.69 -3.26 -16.59
C PHE A 173 0.31 -3.09 -18.04
N ILE A 174 1.30 -2.78 -18.87
CA ILE A 174 1.12 -2.56 -20.31
C ILE A 174 1.42 -3.86 -21.03
N SER A 175 0.45 -4.32 -21.80
CA SER A 175 0.57 -5.48 -22.66
C SER A 175 0.41 -5.08 -24.13
N LYS A 176 0.53 -6.05 -25.02
CA LYS A 176 0.40 -5.85 -26.46
C LYS A 176 -0.94 -5.22 -26.85
N ASP A 177 -2.02 -5.63 -26.18
CA ASP A 177 -3.39 -5.27 -26.54
C ASP A 177 -4.00 -4.18 -25.66
N GLY A 178 -3.42 -3.92 -24.49
CA GLY A 178 -4.02 -2.95 -23.56
C GLY A 178 -3.20 -2.62 -22.34
N VAL A 179 -3.79 -1.77 -21.49
CA VAL A 179 -3.24 -1.37 -20.21
C VAL A 179 -4.15 -1.88 -19.11
N TYR A 180 -3.56 -2.45 -18.08
CA TYR A 180 -4.22 -3.18 -17.02
C TYR A 180 -3.78 -2.71 -15.65
N PHE A 181 -4.60 -2.99 -14.64
CA PHE A 181 -4.26 -2.89 -13.22
C PHE A 181 -4.93 -4.03 -12.45
N TYR A 182 -4.51 -4.25 -11.22
CA TYR A 182 -5.17 -5.19 -10.32
C TYR A 182 -6.13 -4.46 -9.39
N ASP A 183 -7.38 -4.91 -9.34
CA ASP A 183 -8.37 -4.43 -8.38
C ASP A 183 -8.38 -5.35 -7.13
N PRO A 184 -7.84 -4.91 -6.00
CA PRO A 184 -7.71 -5.75 -4.80
C PRO A 184 -9.05 -6.12 -4.17
N LEU A 185 -10.10 -5.33 -4.39
CA LEU A 185 -11.45 -5.67 -3.90
C LEU A 185 -12.10 -6.75 -4.72
N LYS A 186 -11.97 -6.66 -6.03
CA LYS A 186 -12.51 -7.67 -6.94
C LYS A 186 -11.59 -8.88 -7.08
N LYS A 187 -10.34 -8.75 -6.62
CA LYS A 187 -9.27 -9.75 -6.74
C LYS A 187 -9.08 -10.23 -8.18
N LYS A 188 -9.01 -9.29 -9.09
CA LYS A 188 -8.82 -9.58 -10.50
C LYS A 188 -8.13 -8.46 -11.25
N GLN A 189 -7.56 -8.82 -12.39
CA GLN A 189 -7.05 -7.91 -13.39
C GLN A 189 -8.21 -7.15 -14.07
N GLU A 190 -8.07 -5.84 -14.21
CA GLU A 190 -9.00 -4.97 -14.91
C GLU A 190 -8.27 -4.26 -16.06
N ARG A 191 -8.93 -4.14 -17.19
CA ARG A 191 -8.41 -3.41 -18.37
C ARG A 191 -8.91 -1.99 -18.35
N ILE A 192 -8.03 -1.01 -18.56
CA ILE A 192 -8.39 0.41 -18.58
C ILE A 192 -8.51 1.00 -19.99
N GLY A 193 -7.93 0.35 -20.97
CA GLY A 193 -8.00 0.79 -22.36
C GLY A 193 -7.05 0.03 -23.28
N ASP A 194 -7.06 0.43 -24.55
CA ASP A 194 -6.14 -0.12 -25.54
C ASP A 194 -4.71 0.35 -25.29
N ASN A 195 -3.73 -0.41 -25.76
CA ASN A 195 -2.36 0.04 -25.72
C ASN A 195 -2.17 1.21 -26.71
N ILE A 196 -1.92 2.40 -26.18
CA ILE A 196 -1.69 3.63 -26.96
C ILE A 196 -0.21 3.91 -27.17
N PHE A 197 0.68 3.14 -26.55
CA PHE A 197 2.12 3.38 -26.57
C PHE A 197 2.74 2.77 -27.82
N LYS A 198 3.78 3.44 -28.32
CA LYS A 198 4.48 3.06 -29.54
C LYS A 198 5.91 2.62 -29.23
N GLY A 199 6.23 1.40 -29.60
CA GLY A 199 7.58 0.85 -29.43
C GLY A 199 7.93 0.56 -27.97
N GLU A 200 9.18 0.84 -27.59
CA GLU A 200 9.71 0.47 -26.29
C GLU A 200 9.35 1.49 -25.20
N ILE A 201 8.76 1.00 -24.11
CA ILE A 201 8.47 1.83 -22.94
C ILE A 201 9.67 1.84 -22.00
N LYS A 202 10.12 3.04 -21.63
CA LYS A 202 11.26 3.27 -20.73
C LYS A 202 10.86 4.22 -19.61
N GLU A 203 11.10 3.83 -18.39
CA GLU A 203 11.06 4.76 -17.26
C GLU A 203 12.24 5.73 -17.39
N ILE A 204 11.94 7.03 -17.22
CA ILE A 204 12.92 8.12 -17.24
C ILE A 204 13.30 8.44 -15.79
N CYS A 205 12.28 8.48 -14.92
CA CYS A 205 12.39 8.69 -13.50
C CYS A 205 11.09 8.19 -12.85
N PRO A 206 11.03 8.14 -11.52
CA PRO A 206 9.79 7.83 -10.84
C PRO A 206 8.63 8.64 -11.41
N ASP A 207 7.55 7.96 -11.77
CA ASP A 207 6.31 8.54 -12.29
C ASP A 207 6.38 9.11 -13.72
N ILE A 208 7.55 9.12 -14.38
CA ILE A 208 7.69 9.55 -15.78
C ILE A 208 8.27 8.43 -16.63
N PHE A 209 7.61 8.19 -17.74
CA PHE A 209 8.02 7.19 -18.70
C PHE A 209 7.81 7.68 -20.13
N SER A 210 8.51 7.08 -21.07
CA SER A 210 8.39 7.40 -22.50
C SER A 210 8.15 6.14 -23.30
N ASP A 211 7.46 6.30 -24.41
CA ASP A 211 7.53 5.40 -25.56
C ASP A 211 8.49 5.96 -26.61
N ASP A 212 8.41 5.50 -27.86
CA ASP A 212 9.31 5.99 -28.92
C ASP A 212 8.94 7.40 -29.41
N GLU A 213 7.72 7.87 -29.19
CA GLU A 213 7.24 9.15 -29.69
C GLU A 213 6.98 10.21 -28.61
N ASN A 214 6.55 9.77 -27.43
CA ASN A 214 5.99 10.66 -26.42
C ASN A 214 6.55 10.39 -25.03
N VAL A 215 6.41 11.38 -24.17
CA VAL A 215 6.69 11.29 -22.73
C VAL A 215 5.38 11.44 -21.98
N TYR A 216 5.20 10.62 -20.98
CA TYR A 216 4.02 10.54 -20.14
C TYR A 216 4.40 10.62 -18.66
N TYR A 217 3.42 10.98 -17.82
CA TYR A 217 3.60 10.90 -16.39
C TYR A 217 2.37 10.30 -15.72
N LEU A 218 2.62 9.68 -14.57
CA LEU A 218 1.58 9.19 -13.69
C LEU A 218 1.10 10.32 -12.77
N ASP A 219 -0.19 10.41 -12.60
CA ASP A 219 -0.86 11.39 -11.75
C ASP A 219 -1.86 10.65 -10.87
N LEU A 220 -1.88 10.98 -9.59
CA LEU A 220 -2.79 10.42 -8.62
C LEU A 220 -3.89 11.42 -8.28
N TYR A 221 -5.13 10.98 -8.30
CA TYR A 221 -6.27 11.77 -7.87
C TYR A 221 -7.18 10.98 -6.96
N GLU A 222 -7.44 11.50 -5.77
CA GLU A 222 -8.45 10.96 -4.86
C GLU A 222 -9.70 11.83 -4.84
N ASP A 223 -10.85 11.24 -5.12
CA ASP A 223 -12.13 11.94 -5.04
C ASP A 223 -12.71 11.83 -3.61
N TRP A 224 -12.30 12.77 -2.77
CA TRP A 224 -12.80 12.87 -1.41
C TRP A 224 -14.22 13.48 -1.32
N ALA A 225 -14.66 14.17 -2.36
CA ALA A 225 -15.93 14.90 -2.32
C ALA A 225 -17.15 13.99 -2.30
N LYS A 226 -17.07 12.84 -2.96
CA LYS A 226 -18.16 11.84 -2.96
C LYS A 226 -18.33 11.11 -1.62
N LYS A 227 -17.34 11.16 -0.74
CA LYS A 227 -17.37 10.48 0.58
C LYS A 227 -18.34 11.10 1.59
N ARG A 228 -18.68 12.37 1.48
CA ARG A 228 -19.46 13.08 2.53
C ARG A 228 -20.97 12.84 2.46
N VAL A 229 -21.53 12.44 1.34
CA VAL A 229 -22.97 12.53 1.10
C VAL A 229 -23.81 11.34 1.58
N ASN A 230 -23.27 10.16 1.82
CA ASN A 230 -24.09 8.94 2.03
C ASN A 230 -23.96 8.26 3.41
N ASN A 231 -23.70 9.00 4.49
CA ASN A 231 -23.05 8.38 5.63
C ASN A 231 -23.81 8.21 6.95
N TYR A 232 -25.06 8.55 7.07
CA TYR A 232 -25.78 8.32 8.32
C TYR A 232 -26.20 6.85 8.56
N PHE A 233 -26.51 6.11 7.51
CA PHE A 233 -26.86 4.67 7.63
C PHE A 233 -25.65 3.73 7.62
N SER A 234 -24.47 4.21 7.32
CA SER A 234 -23.26 3.39 7.20
C SER A 234 -22.38 3.33 8.46
N LEU A 235 -22.76 4.01 9.56
CA LEU A 235 -21.94 4.03 10.78
C LEU A 235 -21.65 2.61 11.30
N ARG A 236 -22.64 1.73 11.25
CA ARG A 236 -22.49 0.32 11.66
C ARG A 236 -21.62 -0.48 10.70
N LYS A 237 -21.75 -0.24 9.37
CA LYS A 237 -20.92 -0.84 8.33
C LYS A 237 -19.50 -0.28 8.35
N LYS A 238 -19.34 1.03 8.61
CA LYS A 238 -18.03 1.70 8.77
C LYS A 238 -17.25 1.22 9.99
N LEU A 239 -17.91 0.94 11.10
CA LEU A 239 -17.28 0.45 12.32
C LEU A 239 -16.79 -1.01 12.19
N LEU A 240 -17.35 -1.79 11.27
CA LEU A 240 -17.07 -3.20 11.14
C LEU A 240 -16.25 -3.58 9.89
N ASN A 241 -16.31 -2.78 8.81
CA ASN A 241 -15.81 -3.21 7.50
C ASN A 241 -14.79 -2.26 6.85
N GLY A 242 -14.28 -1.26 7.55
CA GLY A 242 -13.37 -0.29 6.95
C GLY A 242 -14.07 0.76 6.06
N GLN A 243 -13.31 1.71 5.57
CA GLN A 243 -13.80 2.76 4.67
C GLN A 243 -13.38 2.47 3.25
N LEU A 244 -14.35 2.39 2.33
CA LEU A 244 -14.08 2.27 0.91
C LEU A 244 -13.46 3.58 0.38
N ILE A 245 -12.29 3.46 -0.20
CA ILE A 245 -11.57 4.56 -0.85
C ILE A 245 -11.48 4.26 -2.34
N SER A 246 -11.62 5.29 -3.14
CA SER A 246 -11.39 5.24 -4.59
C SER A 246 -10.24 6.16 -4.94
N ARG A 247 -9.27 5.64 -5.65
CA ARG A 247 -8.14 6.38 -6.21
C ARG A 247 -8.11 6.25 -7.71
N ASN A 248 -7.78 7.33 -8.39
CA ASN A 248 -7.57 7.34 -9.82
C ASN A 248 -6.09 7.50 -10.09
N THR A 249 -5.47 6.49 -10.68
CA THR A 249 -4.15 6.63 -11.31
C THR A 249 -4.35 6.99 -12.76
N ARG A 250 -3.80 8.11 -13.18
CA ARG A 250 -3.97 8.63 -14.53
C ARG A 250 -2.65 8.63 -15.26
N ILE A 251 -2.70 8.24 -16.53
CA ILE A 251 -1.61 8.46 -17.47
C ILE A 251 -1.88 9.76 -18.20
N ARG A 252 -0.98 10.72 -18.05
CA ARG A 252 -1.07 12.00 -18.73
C ARG A 252 0.05 12.17 -19.73
N TYR A 253 -0.27 12.81 -20.86
CA TYR A 253 0.72 13.25 -21.83
C TYR A 253 1.55 14.39 -21.23
N LEU A 254 2.86 14.28 -21.30
CA LEU A 254 3.78 15.32 -20.87
C LEU A 254 4.34 16.09 -22.07
N ASP A 255 4.90 15.38 -23.05
CA ASP A 255 5.52 16.01 -24.21
C ASP A 255 5.84 15.02 -25.32
N LYS A 256 6.16 15.55 -26.52
CA LYS A 256 6.77 14.73 -27.56
C LYS A 256 8.21 14.39 -27.22
N LYS A 257 8.59 13.15 -27.42
CA LYS A 257 9.99 12.75 -27.40
C LYS A 257 10.64 13.32 -28.67
N THR A 258 11.43 14.36 -28.54
CA THR A 258 12.21 14.87 -29.66
C THR A 258 13.22 13.79 -30.06
N ALA A 259 13.33 13.51 -31.35
CA ALA A 259 13.99 12.33 -31.92
C ALA A 259 15.45 12.08 -31.48
N TRP A 260 16.06 12.97 -30.73
CA TRP A 260 17.49 12.94 -30.49
C TRP A 260 17.94 12.99 -29.04
N LYS A 261 17.11 13.36 -28.08
CA LYS A 261 17.52 13.44 -26.65
C LYS A 261 16.34 13.30 -25.71
N ASN A 262 16.49 12.47 -24.71
CA ASN A 262 15.73 12.62 -23.48
C ASN A 262 16.24 13.90 -22.79
N ASP A 263 15.58 15.02 -23.04
CA ASP A 263 16.00 16.33 -22.53
C ASP A 263 15.68 16.52 -21.04
N TRP A 264 14.97 15.59 -20.44
CA TRP A 264 14.66 15.62 -19.02
C TRP A 264 15.88 15.20 -18.21
N LYS A 265 16.39 16.11 -17.39
CA LYS A 265 17.53 15.86 -16.50
C LYS A 265 17.13 16.18 -15.08
N LYS A 266 17.29 15.23 -14.17
CA LYS A 266 17.19 15.47 -12.75
C LYS A 266 18.30 16.43 -12.33
N VAL A 267 17.91 17.49 -11.60
CA VAL A 267 18.83 18.51 -11.12
C VAL A 267 19.13 18.30 -9.63
N ALA A 268 18.09 18.08 -8.83
CA ALA A 268 18.19 17.88 -7.40
C ALA A 268 17.00 17.13 -6.83
N ASP A 269 17.20 16.49 -5.69
CA ASP A 269 16.13 16.04 -4.81
C ASP A 269 15.89 17.10 -3.74
N ILE A 270 14.63 17.31 -3.39
CA ILE A 270 14.25 18.22 -2.33
C ILE A 270 14.23 17.42 -1.03
N TYR A 271 15.24 17.61 -0.18
CA TYR A 271 15.43 16.99 1.13
C TYR A 271 15.68 15.47 1.11
N SER A 272 14.98 14.72 0.31
CA SER A 272 15.19 13.31 0.00
C SER A 272 14.44 12.96 -1.26
N ASP A 273 14.74 11.84 -1.86
CA ASP A 273 14.02 11.28 -2.99
C ASP A 273 12.51 11.13 -2.77
N THR A 274 12.10 11.14 -1.50
CA THR A 274 10.70 11.00 -1.09
C THR A 274 9.89 12.29 -1.02
N HIS A 275 10.51 13.49 -1.02
CA HIS A 275 9.80 14.76 -0.85
C HIS A 275 9.47 15.49 -2.14
N GLY A 276 10.22 15.23 -3.18
CA GLY A 276 10.08 15.85 -4.47
C GLY A 276 11.42 16.00 -5.15
N SER A 277 11.38 16.35 -6.42
CA SER A 277 12.59 16.53 -7.21
C SER A 277 12.46 17.67 -8.18
N ILE A 278 13.59 18.27 -8.53
CA ILE A 278 13.70 19.32 -9.53
C ILE A 278 14.28 18.71 -10.81
N TRP A 279 13.59 18.95 -11.87
CA TRP A 279 13.96 18.51 -13.20
C TRP A 279 14.13 19.70 -14.13
N LYS A 280 15.02 19.54 -15.12
CA LYS A 280 15.23 20.52 -16.17
C LYS A 280 14.93 19.91 -17.53
N LYS A 281 14.22 20.68 -18.35
CA LYS A 281 14.04 20.39 -19.78
C LYS A 281 14.28 21.65 -20.58
N GLY A 282 15.29 21.62 -21.45
CA GLY A 282 15.74 22.81 -22.16
C GLY A 282 16.14 23.93 -21.17
N ASN A 283 15.49 25.09 -21.27
CA ASN A 283 15.71 26.24 -20.37
C ASN A 283 14.71 26.31 -19.22
N LYS A 284 13.75 25.38 -19.12
CA LYS A 284 12.72 25.37 -18.11
C LYS A 284 13.07 24.42 -16.96
N TYR A 285 12.59 24.76 -15.77
CA TYR A 285 12.71 23.93 -14.58
C TYR A 285 11.32 23.50 -14.11
N TYR A 286 11.25 22.30 -13.54
CA TYR A 286 10.02 21.68 -13.08
C TYR A 286 10.20 21.10 -11.69
N TYR A 287 9.24 21.33 -10.84
CA TYR A 287 9.11 20.71 -9.53
C TYR A 287 8.14 19.54 -9.62
N PHE A 288 8.61 18.36 -9.25
CA PHE A 288 7.78 17.15 -9.15
C PHE A 288 7.38 16.96 -7.71
N ASP A 289 6.11 17.22 -7.45
CA ASP A 289 5.54 17.18 -6.09
C ASP A 289 5.12 15.76 -5.73
N ILE A 290 6.08 14.98 -5.28
CA ILE A 290 5.89 13.56 -4.94
C ILE A 290 4.88 13.37 -3.80
N TYR A 291 4.88 14.27 -2.81
CA TYR A 291 3.97 14.19 -1.67
C TYR A 291 2.64 14.89 -1.85
N GLY A 292 2.46 15.67 -2.90
CA GLY A 292 1.29 16.50 -3.08
C GLY A 292 1.24 17.64 -2.08
N PHE A 293 2.38 18.25 -1.75
CA PHE A 293 2.45 19.37 -0.82
C PHE A 293 1.66 20.57 -1.27
N GLY A 294 1.58 20.79 -2.56
CA GLY A 294 0.76 21.87 -3.14
C GLY A 294 -0.73 21.60 -3.02
N GLN A 295 -1.12 20.35 -3.17
CA GLN A 295 -2.51 19.90 -3.04
C GLN A 295 -2.53 18.55 -2.37
N SER A 296 -3.24 18.40 -1.27
CA SER A 296 -3.24 17.22 -0.40
C SER A 296 -3.65 15.90 -1.09
N ILE A 297 -4.06 15.91 -2.33
CA ILE A 297 -4.66 14.78 -3.03
C ILE A 297 -4.12 14.61 -4.46
N HIS A 298 -3.35 15.56 -4.93
CA HIS A 298 -2.87 15.62 -6.30
C HIS A 298 -1.35 15.77 -6.31
N LYS A 299 -0.68 15.05 -7.18
CA LYS A 299 0.78 15.12 -7.32
C LYS A 299 1.13 15.65 -8.72
N PRO A 300 0.92 16.95 -8.97
CA PRO A 300 1.22 17.53 -10.27
C PRO A 300 2.71 17.77 -10.42
N ILE A 301 3.07 17.95 -11.67
CA ILE A 301 4.32 18.59 -12.06
C ILE A 301 4.05 20.08 -12.16
N TYR A 302 4.91 20.89 -11.57
CA TYR A 302 4.82 22.34 -11.64
C TYR A 302 5.98 22.90 -12.47
N GLU A 303 5.71 23.78 -13.41
CA GLU A 303 6.73 24.62 -14.03
C GLU A 303 7.15 25.69 -13.01
N ILE A 304 8.47 25.84 -12.78
CA ILE A 304 9.04 26.86 -11.91
C ILE A 304 9.28 28.09 -12.77
N THR A 305 8.50 29.14 -12.57
CA THR A 305 8.57 30.37 -13.37
C THR A 305 9.42 31.46 -12.71
N ASP A 306 9.69 31.32 -11.43
CA ASP A 306 10.39 32.28 -10.61
C ASP A 306 11.77 31.77 -10.18
N LYS A 307 12.81 32.63 -10.33
CA LYS A 307 14.19 32.25 -10.00
C LYS A 307 14.42 32.11 -8.52
N GLU A 308 13.78 32.93 -7.67
CA GLU A 308 13.96 32.87 -6.24
C GLU A 308 13.34 31.58 -5.69
N VAL A 309 12.22 31.14 -6.27
CA VAL A 309 11.61 29.83 -5.95
C VAL A 309 12.52 28.69 -6.37
N LEU A 310 13.14 28.76 -7.55
CA LEU A 310 14.09 27.75 -7.99
C LEU A 310 15.29 27.68 -7.03
N ASP A 311 15.88 28.82 -6.69
CA ASP A 311 17.01 28.89 -5.77
C ASP A 311 16.63 28.39 -4.37
N TYR A 312 15.45 28.74 -3.86
CA TYR A 312 14.92 28.21 -2.59
C TYR A 312 14.80 26.69 -2.61
N LEU A 313 14.19 26.12 -3.66
CA LEU A 313 14.00 24.68 -3.73
C LEU A 313 15.31 23.90 -3.91
N LEU A 314 16.25 24.45 -4.67
CA LEU A 314 17.57 23.83 -4.88
C LEU A 314 18.39 23.76 -3.58
N HIS A 315 18.29 24.78 -2.72
CA HIS A 315 19.04 24.87 -1.46
C HIS A 315 18.23 24.36 -0.26
N PHE A 316 17.03 23.82 -0.50
CA PHE A 316 16.15 23.40 0.59
C PHE A 316 16.78 22.33 1.49
N SER A 317 17.57 21.41 0.92
CA SER A 317 18.30 20.38 1.67
C SER A 317 19.35 20.94 2.64
N GLU A 318 19.79 22.18 2.45
CA GLU A 318 20.74 22.87 3.30
C GLU A 318 20.07 23.59 4.49
N LEU A 319 18.74 23.73 4.44
CA LEU A 319 17.95 24.37 5.50
C LEU A 319 17.85 23.45 6.74
N LYS A 320 17.81 24.08 7.90
CA LYS A 320 17.70 23.35 9.17
C LYS A 320 16.33 22.68 9.30
N ASP A 321 16.26 21.59 10.06
CA ASP A 321 15.05 20.75 10.29
C ASP A 321 13.74 21.51 10.56
N ARG A 322 13.79 22.71 11.10
CA ARG A 322 12.59 23.52 11.36
C ARG A 322 11.88 23.95 10.07
N ASP A 323 12.61 24.10 8.99
CA ASP A 323 12.06 24.61 7.74
C ASP A 323 11.34 23.51 6.95
N THR A 324 11.65 22.24 7.18
CA THR A 324 10.97 21.11 6.54
C THR A 324 9.47 21.03 6.89
N VAL A 325 9.10 21.41 8.10
CA VAL A 325 7.70 21.47 8.55
C VAL A 325 6.90 22.53 7.80
N TYR A 326 7.57 23.56 7.29
CA TYR A 326 6.92 24.68 6.57
C TYR A 326 6.90 24.51 5.05
N LEU A 327 7.62 23.53 4.50
CA LEU A 327 7.69 23.31 3.05
C LEU A 327 6.29 23.20 2.39
N PRO A 328 5.32 22.42 2.93
CA PRO A 328 4.00 22.35 2.33
C PRO A 328 3.28 23.69 2.24
N ASN A 329 3.48 24.56 3.22
CA ASN A 329 2.88 25.88 3.21
C ASN A 329 3.55 26.78 2.17
N LYS A 330 4.90 26.75 2.12
CA LYS A 330 5.67 27.49 1.12
C LYS A 330 5.33 27.07 -0.32
N ILE A 331 5.17 25.78 -0.58
CA ILE A 331 4.74 25.29 -1.90
C ILE A 331 3.36 25.84 -2.25
N ARG A 332 2.41 25.88 -1.30
CA ARG A 332 1.08 26.47 -1.53
C ARG A 332 1.14 27.97 -1.78
N ASP A 333 1.99 28.69 -1.05
CA ASP A 333 2.21 30.11 -1.26
C ASP A 333 2.74 30.36 -2.68
N PHE A 334 3.76 29.62 -3.12
CA PHE A 334 4.33 29.74 -4.47
C PHE A 334 3.32 29.41 -5.58
N ILE A 335 2.42 28.44 -5.33
CA ILE A 335 1.34 28.14 -6.27
C ILE A 335 0.33 29.29 -6.30
N SER A 336 -0.05 29.84 -5.15
CA SER A 336 -1.01 30.96 -5.07
C SER A 336 -0.48 32.26 -5.68
N GLU A 337 0.84 32.41 -5.70
CA GLU A 337 1.56 33.54 -6.31
C GLU A 337 1.91 33.30 -7.78
N GLU A 338 1.44 32.20 -8.39
CA GLU A 338 1.73 31.79 -9.78
C GLU A 338 3.23 31.60 -10.08
N LYS A 339 4.05 31.39 -9.06
CA LYS A 339 5.48 31.09 -9.19
C LYS A 339 5.75 29.60 -9.47
N LEU A 340 4.81 28.76 -9.08
CA LEU A 340 4.69 27.35 -9.46
C LEU A 340 3.40 27.15 -10.24
N ILE A 341 3.52 26.89 -11.53
CA ILE A 341 2.35 26.71 -12.40
C ILE A 341 2.17 25.21 -12.66
N ALA A 342 1.02 24.68 -12.24
CA ALA A 342 0.69 23.27 -12.42
C ALA A 342 0.69 22.90 -13.92
N PHE A 343 1.44 21.87 -14.25
CA PHE A 343 1.44 21.29 -15.58
C PHE A 343 0.29 20.29 -15.71
N ASN A 344 -0.72 20.65 -16.48
CA ASN A 344 -1.89 19.82 -16.70
C ASN A 344 -1.86 19.20 -18.10
N GLY A 345 -1.12 18.09 -18.23
CA GLY A 345 -1.13 17.30 -19.47
C GLY A 345 -2.49 16.67 -19.74
N GLU A 346 -2.77 16.39 -21.00
CA GLU A 346 -3.97 15.67 -21.42
C GLU A 346 -4.04 14.29 -20.75
N ILE A 347 -5.18 13.94 -20.16
CA ILE A 347 -5.40 12.60 -19.61
C ILE A 347 -5.58 11.63 -20.76
N LYS A 348 -4.70 10.65 -20.86
CA LYS A 348 -4.78 9.58 -21.86
C LYS A 348 -5.53 8.36 -21.34
N MET A 349 -5.34 8.01 -20.06
CA MET A 349 -6.01 6.87 -19.42
C MET A 349 -6.25 7.15 -17.93
N THR A 350 -7.23 6.48 -17.37
CA THR A 350 -7.53 6.52 -15.94
C THR A 350 -7.87 5.12 -15.44
N ALA A 351 -7.11 4.65 -14.46
CA ALA A 351 -7.43 3.47 -13.65
C ALA A 351 -8.11 3.92 -12.37
N THR A 352 -9.34 3.46 -12.12
CA THR A 352 -10.05 3.72 -10.86
C THR A 352 -9.99 2.49 -9.98
N ILE A 353 -9.22 2.57 -8.92
CA ILE A 353 -8.95 1.47 -8.00
C ILE A 353 -9.68 1.69 -6.70
N HIS A 354 -10.32 0.63 -6.22
CA HIS A 354 -11.06 0.64 -4.97
C HIS A 354 -10.34 -0.23 -3.94
N PHE A 355 -10.19 0.29 -2.73
CA PHE A 355 -9.64 -0.49 -1.62
C PHE A 355 -10.35 -0.12 -0.31
N ILE A 356 -10.20 -1.00 0.68
CA ILE A 356 -10.75 -0.77 2.01
C ILE A 356 -9.62 -0.29 2.91
N GLU A 357 -9.74 0.94 3.39
CA GLU A 357 -8.86 1.44 4.44
C GLU A 357 -9.41 1.06 5.81
N ASP A 358 -8.59 0.46 6.64
CA ASP A 358 -8.99 0.12 8.00
C ASP A 358 -9.09 1.41 8.85
N PRO A 359 -10.28 1.87 9.22
CA PRO A 359 -10.44 3.09 10.01
C PRO A 359 -9.99 2.90 11.46
N TYR A 360 -9.68 1.67 11.87
CA TYR A 360 -9.37 1.37 13.28
C TYR A 360 -8.03 1.93 13.74
N ALA A 361 -7.09 2.20 12.82
CA ALA A 361 -5.80 2.77 13.19
C ALA A 361 -5.90 4.14 13.87
N TYR A 362 -6.98 4.92 13.61
CA TYR A 362 -7.04 6.31 14.05
C TYR A 362 -8.31 6.75 14.81
N SER A 363 -9.40 6.01 14.78
CA SER A 363 -10.70 6.52 15.26
C SER A 363 -11.17 5.99 16.62
N ILE A 364 -10.79 4.78 16.99
CA ILE A 364 -11.21 4.17 18.27
C ILE A 364 -10.82 5.01 19.49
N PRO A 365 -9.57 5.50 19.62
CA PRO A 365 -9.19 6.33 20.76
C PRO A 365 -10.02 7.61 20.89
N LYS A 366 -10.35 8.25 19.75
CA LYS A 366 -11.15 9.51 19.77
C LYS A 366 -12.61 9.28 20.17
N ILE A 367 -13.23 8.23 19.66
CA ILE A 367 -14.63 7.89 19.99
C ILE A 367 -14.74 7.48 21.47
N ILE A 368 -13.79 6.66 21.95
CA ILE A 368 -13.74 6.27 23.36
C ILE A 368 -13.50 7.50 24.24
N PHE A 369 -12.60 8.39 23.86
CA PHE A 369 -12.32 9.62 24.59
C PHE A 369 -13.58 10.53 24.69
N ILE A 370 -14.29 10.73 23.59
CA ILE A 370 -15.54 11.51 23.55
C ILE A 370 -16.60 10.86 24.45
N PHE A 371 -16.72 9.54 24.42
CA PHE A 371 -17.69 8.80 25.24
C PHE A 371 -17.35 8.88 26.74
N ILE A 372 -16.06 8.81 27.10
CA ILE A 372 -15.57 8.98 28.47
C ILE A 372 -15.86 10.40 28.98
N VAL A 373 -15.58 11.43 28.17
CA VAL A 373 -15.87 12.83 28.53
C VAL A 373 -17.38 13.04 28.74
N PHE A 374 -18.21 12.44 27.89
CA PHE A 374 -19.67 12.48 28.02
C PHE A 374 -20.14 11.80 29.29
N LEU A 375 -19.64 10.61 29.64
CA LEU A 375 -19.97 9.91 30.87
C LEU A 375 -19.53 10.67 32.13
N ILE A 376 -18.34 11.29 32.09
CA ILE A 376 -17.87 12.15 33.20
C ILE A 376 -18.80 13.36 33.36
N GLY A 377 -19.24 13.97 32.25
CA GLY A 377 -20.23 15.06 32.28
C GLY A 377 -21.58 14.66 32.86
N LEU A 378 -22.10 13.49 32.50
CA LEU A 378 -23.34 12.93 33.06
C LEU A 378 -23.19 12.61 34.55
N TYR A 379 -22.06 12.02 34.94
CA TYR A 379 -21.78 11.73 36.37
C TYR A 379 -21.66 13.01 37.18
N GLY A 380 -21.02 14.03 36.67
CA GLY A 380 -20.94 15.35 37.30
C GLY A 380 -22.31 16.01 37.49
N LYS A 381 -23.20 15.91 36.49
CA LYS A 381 -24.58 16.39 36.57
C LYS A 381 -25.41 15.60 37.62
N TYR A 382 -25.28 14.28 37.61
CA TYR A 382 -25.94 13.39 38.57
C TYR A 382 -25.53 13.71 40.02
N ARG A 383 -24.23 13.88 40.25
CA ARG A 383 -23.69 14.23 41.57
C ARG A 383 -24.21 15.60 42.07
N LYS A 384 -24.22 16.62 41.22
CA LYS A 384 -24.80 17.94 41.55
C LYS A 384 -26.27 17.84 41.91
N SER A 385 -27.07 17.07 41.16
CA SER A 385 -28.50 16.88 41.44
C SER A 385 -28.79 16.20 42.79
N LYS A 386 -27.89 15.31 43.22
CA LYS A 386 -28.03 14.60 44.52
C LYS A 386 -27.65 15.48 45.72
N PHE A 387 -26.76 16.44 45.54
CA PHE A 387 -26.37 17.38 46.60
C PHE A 387 -27.27 18.61 46.71
N SER A 388 -28.07 18.94 45.67
CA SER A 388 -29.02 20.05 45.73
C SER A 388 -30.37 19.65 46.34
N LYS A 389 -30.57 18.38 46.70
CA LYS A 389 -31.77 17.86 47.34
C LYS A 389 -31.57 17.50 48.82
N LYS A 390 -30.46 17.91 49.40
CA LYS A 390 -30.23 17.98 50.84
C LYS A 390 -30.11 19.44 51.26
#